data_e7793fef3204a3a372d79ac46b8357f5
#
_entry.id   e7793fef3204a3a372d79ac46b8357f5
#
_cell.length_a   1.000
_cell.length_b   1.000
_cell.length_c   1.000
_cell.angle_alpha   90.00
_cell.angle_beta   90.00
_cell.angle_gamma   90.00
#
_symmetry.space_group_name_H-M   'P 1'
#
loop_
_entity.id
_entity.type
_entity.pdbx_description
1 polymer ?
#
loop_
_entity_poly.entity_id
_entity_poly.type
_entity_poly.pdbx_seq_one_letter_code
_entity_poly.pdbx_strand_id
1 'polypeptide(L)'
;MHQVRNTGILLVALMFCFSGLVMAEVEMGQAKTFKLDAKPIDMATSADGKYTYVLAEGGKVFIIDSSGMVKDSLTVSESVVSIGTSPEGDFLLLADSKSSTLEVIKISFVIDVDIAGLPFKGPANAPVVVAVFSDYQ
;
A
#
# COMPACT_ATOMS: atom_id res chain seq x y z
N MET A 1 4.62 -2.74 69.51
CA MET A 1 5.15 -1.96 68.38
C MET A 1 5.39 -2.81 67.12
N HIS A 2 4.69 -3.91 66.88
CA HIS A 2 4.90 -4.83 65.74
C HIS A 2 3.74 -4.88 64.71
N GLN A 3 2.64 -4.15 64.91
CA GLN A 3 1.46 -4.23 64.04
C GLN A 3 1.49 -3.29 62.83
N VAL A 4 2.24 -2.19 62.88
CA VAL A 4 2.25 -1.18 61.80
C VAL A 4 3.09 -1.61 60.57
N ARG A 5 4.02 -2.54 60.75
CA ARG A 5 4.94 -3.01 59.70
C ARG A 5 4.31 -3.96 58.70
N ASN A 6 3.36 -4.77 59.14
CA ASN A 6 2.66 -5.76 58.29
C ASN A 6 1.54 -5.15 57.46
N THR A 7 0.91 -4.06 57.91
CA THR A 7 -0.19 -3.40 57.19
C THR A 7 0.35 -2.66 55.93
N GLY A 8 1.57 -2.08 56.04
CA GLY A 8 2.20 -1.42 54.87
C GLY A 8 2.58 -2.39 53.73
N ILE A 9 3.05 -3.57 54.08
CA ILE A 9 3.42 -4.61 53.08
C ILE A 9 2.14 -5.19 52.42
N LEU A 10 1.05 -5.35 53.13
CA LEU A 10 -0.21 -5.81 52.57
C LEU A 10 -0.85 -4.80 51.60
N LEU A 11 -0.71 -3.51 51.90
CA LEU A 11 -1.23 -2.41 51.03
C LEU A 11 -0.43 -2.27 49.75
N VAL A 12 0.90 -2.45 49.77
CA VAL A 12 1.76 -2.45 48.58
C VAL A 12 1.51 -3.70 47.73
N ALA A 13 1.29 -4.86 48.34
CA ALA A 13 0.93 -6.09 47.60
C ALA A 13 -0.43 -6.00 46.89
N LEU A 14 -1.42 -5.30 47.47
CA LEU A 14 -2.72 -5.10 46.87
C LEU A 14 -2.70 -4.14 45.67
N MET A 15 -1.75 -3.21 45.66
CA MET A 15 -1.60 -2.23 44.57
C MET A 15 -0.97 -2.85 43.30
N PHE A 16 -0.26 -3.99 43.41
CA PHE A 16 0.36 -4.68 42.28
C PHE A 16 -0.55 -5.68 41.54
N CYS A 17 -1.71 -6.00 42.09
CA CYS A 17 -2.66 -6.96 41.49
C CYS A 17 -3.61 -6.34 40.47
N PHE A 18 -3.55 -5.04 40.19
CA PHE A 18 -4.38 -4.33 39.19
C PHE A 18 -3.63 -4.05 37.91
N SER A 19 -2.76 -4.95 37.46
CA SER A 19 -2.28 -4.95 36.07
C SER A 19 -3.43 -5.46 35.20
N GLY A 20 -4.36 -4.58 34.85
CA GLY A 20 -5.40 -4.89 33.88
C GLY A 20 -4.73 -5.33 32.58
N LEU A 21 -5.01 -6.56 32.16
CA LEU A 21 -4.66 -7.04 30.83
C LEU A 21 -5.39 -6.12 29.81
N VAL A 22 -4.67 -5.19 29.22
CA VAL A 22 -5.19 -4.45 28.06
C VAL A 22 -5.22 -5.44 26.89
N MET A 23 -6.40 -5.99 26.64
CA MET A 23 -6.65 -6.77 25.43
C MET A 23 -6.88 -5.80 24.29
N ALA A 24 -6.04 -5.86 23.26
CA ALA A 24 -6.30 -5.17 22.02
C ALA A 24 -7.41 -5.93 21.28
N GLU A 25 -8.57 -5.31 21.15
CA GLU A 25 -9.69 -5.84 20.37
C GLU A 25 -9.57 -5.33 18.94
N VAL A 26 -9.64 -6.24 17.97
CA VAL A 26 -9.65 -5.89 16.54
C VAL A 26 -11.09 -5.65 16.13
N GLU A 27 -11.45 -4.39 15.88
CA GLU A 27 -12.76 -4.02 15.37
C GLU A 27 -12.75 -4.07 13.84
N MET A 28 -13.66 -4.86 13.25
CA MET A 28 -13.82 -4.91 11.79
C MET A 28 -14.70 -3.75 11.31
N GLY A 29 -14.11 -2.86 10.51
CA GLY A 29 -14.85 -1.83 9.78
C GLY A 29 -15.73 -2.39 8.67
N GLN A 30 -16.42 -1.52 7.94
CA GLN A 30 -17.24 -1.92 6.79
C GLN A 30 -16.37 -2.46 5.66
N ALA A 31 -16.66 -3.69 5.21
CA ALA A 31 -16.02 -4.27 4.03
C ALA A 31 -16.48 -3.56 2.76
N LYS A 32 -15.52 -3.19 1.89
CA LYS A 32 -15.78 -2.75 0.54
C LYS A 32 -15.49 -3.89 -0.42
N THR A 33 -16.39 -4.13 -1.36
CA THR A 33 -16.23 -5.20 -2.37
C THR A 33 -16.13 -4.56 -3.75
N PHE A 34 -15.11 -4.95 -4.51
CA PHE A 34 -14.90 -4.51 -5.89
C PHE A 34 -14.99 -5.73 -6.82
N LYS A 35 -15.67 -5.53 -7.97
CA LYS A 35 -15.79 -6.58 -8.98
C LYS A 35 -14.68 -6.40 -10.00
N LEU A 36 -13.96 -7.49 -10.30
CA LEU A 36 -12.95 -7.55 -11.35
C LEU A 36 -13.49 -8.34 -12.55
N ASP A 37 -12.97 -8.07 -13.75
CA ASP A 37 -13.35 -8.76 -14.99
C ASP A 37 -12.66 -10.13 -15.14
N ALA A 38 -11.71 -10.45 -14.27
CA ALA A 38 -11.01 -11.73 -14.26
C ALA A 38 -10.85 -12.23 -12.82
N LYS A 39 -10.67 -13.53 -12.64
CA LYS A 39 -10.54 -14.15 -11.33
C LYS A 39 -9.18 -13.81 -10.71
N PRO A 40 -9.15 -13.19 -9.51
CA PRO A 40 -7.91 -12.86 -8.84
C PRO A 40 -7.16 -14.12 -8.37
N ILE A 41 -5.85 -14.10 -8.51
CA ILE A 41 -4.93 -15.15 -8.08
C ILE A 41 -4.17 -14.71 -6.82
N ASP A 42 -3.60 -13.49 -6.88
CA ASP A 42 -2.75 -12.95 -5.82
C ASP A 42 -2.81 -11.42 -5.83
N MET A 43 -2.37 -10.77 -4.75
CA MET A 43 -2.35 -9.31 -4.67
C MET A 43 -1.15 -8.79 -3.89
N ALA A 44 -0.70 -7.60 -4.25
CA ALA A 44 0.32 -6.84 -3.54
C ALA A 44 -0.09 -5.37 -3.43
N THR A 45 0.43 -4.65 -2.44
CA THR A 45 0.12 -3.23 -2.23
C THR A 45 1.36 -2.39 -2.51
N SER A 46 1.19 -1.21 -3.11
CA SER A 46 2.29 -0.25 -3.26
C SER A 46 2.84 0.19 -1.90
N ALA A 47 4.13 0.57 -1.84
CA ALA A 47 4.80 0.96 -0.59
C ALA A 47 4.09 2.14 0.11
N ASP A 48 3.50 3.07 -0.65
CA ASP A 48 2.74 4.20 -0.13
C ASP A 48 1.26 3.88 0.18
N GLY A 49 0.82 2.65 -0.07
CA GLY A 49 -0.55 2.17 0.16
C GLY A 49 -1.61 2.74 -0.78
N LYS A 50 -1.24 3.53 -1.80
CA LYS A 50 -2.21 4.16 -2.71
C LYS A 50 -2.79 3.21 -3.74
N TYR A 51 -2.04 2.18 -4.13
CA TYR A 51 -2.42 1.24 -5.15
C TYR A 51 -2.36 -0.19 -4.65
N THR A 52 -3.27 -1.00 -5.17
CA THR A 52 -3.26 -2.45 -5.03
C THR A 52 -3.08 -3.06 -6.42
N TYR A 53 -2.10 -3.92 -6.56
CA TYR A 53 -1.83 -4.71 -7.76
C TYR A 53 -2.50 -6.06 -7.59
N VAL A 54 -3.41 -6.41 -8.47
CA VAL A 54 -4.14 -7.68 -8.42
C VAL A 54 -3.78 -8.51 -9.63
N LEU A 55 -3.03 -9.58 -9.42
CA LEU A 55 -2.77 -10.60 -10.43
C LEU A 55 -4.04 -11.42 -10.63
N ALA A 56 -4.46 -11.59 -11.86
CA ALA A 56 -5.65 -12.34 -12.24
C ALA A 56 -5.36 -13.39 -13.33
N GLU A 57 -6.29 -14.32 -13.50
CA GLU A 57 -6.22 -15.33 -14.56
C GLU A 57 -6.03 -14.67 -15.94
N GLY A 58 -5.29 -15.37 -16.84
CA GLY A 58 -4.95 -14.87 -18.17
C GLY A 58 -3.76 -13.91 -18.17
N GLY A 59 -2.96 -13.89 -17.11
CA GLY A 59 -1.75 -13.06 -17.04
C GLY A 59 -2.05 -11.55 -16.97
N LYS A 60 -3.14 -11.17 -16.33
CA LYS A 60 -3.52 -9.75 -16.18
C LYS A 60 -3.23 -9.25 -14.78
N VAL A 61 -2.60 -8.09 -14.67
CA VAL A 61 -2.39 -7.39 -13.40
C VAL A 61 -3.17 -6.09 -13.44
N PHE A 62 -4.18 -5.96 -12.58
CA PHE A 62 -4.95 -4.73 -12.40
C PHE A 62 -4.27 -3.82 -11.40
N ILE A 63 -4.22 -2.53 -11.71
CA ILE A 63 -3.75 -1.48 -10.81
C ILE A 63 -4.98 -0.75 -10.30
N ILE A 64 -5.26 -0.90 -9.01
CA ILE A 64 -6.49 -0.41 -8.36
C ILE A 64 -6.10 0.65 -7.33
N ASP A 65 -6.79 1.77 -7.32
CA ASP A 65 -6.58 2.82 -6.32
C ASP A 65 -7.33 2.53 -5.00
N SER A 66 -7.10 3.37 -4.00
CA SER A 66 -7.74 3.26 -2.68
C SER A 66 -9.27 3.41 -2.70
N SER A 67 -9.85 3.96 -3.79
CA SER A 67 -11.30 4.02 -4.00
C SER A 67 -11.87 2.73 -4.59
N GLY A 68 -11.01 1.82 -5.08
CA GLY A 68 -11.37 0.58 -5.74
C GLY A 68 -11.57 0.71 -7.25
N MET A 69 -11.17 1.84 -7.83
CA MET A 69 -11.20 2.02 -9.28
C MET A 69 -9.95 1.45 -9.93
N VAL A 70 -10.17 0.69 -11.01
CA VAL A 70 -9.07 0.24 -11.86
C VAL A 70 -8.52 1.44 -12.61
N LYS A 71 -7.25 1.78 -12.34
CA LYS A 71 -6.55 2.89 -13.00
C LYS A 71 -5.89 2.44 -14.28
N ASP A 72 -5.32 1.24 -14.26
CA ASP A 72 -4.59 0.68 -15.39
C ASP A 72 -4.50 -0.83 -15.28
N SER A 73 -3.96 -1.49 -16.29
CA SER A 73 -3.66 -2.91 -16.26
C SER A 73 -2.42 -3.24 -17.08
N LEU A 74 -1.64 -4.21 -16.58
CA LEU A 74 -0.48 -4.77 -17.24
C LEU A 74 -0.79 -6.18 -17.72
N THR A 75 -0.12 -6.62 -18.78
CA THR A 75 -0.16 -8.01 -19.23
C THR A 75 1.18 -8.66 -18.93
N VAL A 76 1.14 -9.78 -18.24
CA VAL A 76 2.28 -10.61 -17.88
C VAL A 76 2.08 -12.05 -18.40
N SER A 77 3.03 -12.94 -18.14
CA SER A 77 2.85 -14.35 -18.51
C SER A 77 1.66 -14.98 -17.79
N GLU A 78 0.87 -15.81 -18.48
CA GLU A 78 -0.25 -16.55 -17.90
C GLU A 78 0.19 -17.56 -16.83
N SER A 79 1.46 -17.93 -16.82
CA SER A 79 2.06 -18.84 -15.84
C SER A 79 2.56 -18.16 -14.56
N VAL A 80 2.41 -16.85 -14.45
CA VAL A 80 2.66 -16.12 -13.21
C VAL A 80 1.62 -16.49 -12.17
N VAL A 81 2.08 -16.89 -11.00
CA VAL A 81 1.23 -17.39 -9.90
C VAL A 81 1.33 -16.53 -8.63
N SER A 82 2.28 -15.61 -8.57
CA SER A 82 2.42 -14.72 -7.41
C SER A 82 2.96 -13.36 -7.80
N ILE A 83 2.56 -12.35 -7.07
CA ILE A 83 2.95 -10.95 -7.23
C ILE A 83 3.39 -10.37 -5.89
N GLY A 84 4.46 -9.59 -5.91
CA GLY A 84 4.96 -8.83 -4.77
C GLY A 84 5.40 -7.44 -5.17
N THR A 85 5.76 -6.61 -4.20
CA THR A 85 6.34 -5.27 -4.41
C THR A 85 7.66 -5.16 -3.67
N SER A 86 8.60 -4.36 -4.20
CA SER A 86 9.79 -3.96 -3.44
C SER A 86 9.42 -3.04 -2.28
N PRO A 87 10.23 -2.97 -1.22
CA PRO A 87 9.98 -2.07 -0.10
C PRO A 87 9.87 -0.60 -0.50
N GLU A 88 10.63 -0.17 -1.51
CA GLU A 88 10.61 1.18 -2.06
C GLU A 88 9.40 1.42 -2.99
N GLY A 89 8.72 0.34 -3.42
CA GLY A 89 7.55 0.40 -4.29
C GLY A 89 7.84 0.61 -5.78
N ASP A 90 9.11 0.63 -6.18
CA ASP A 90 9.53 0.90 -7.56
C ASP A 90 9.45 -0.34 -8.47
N PHE A 91 9.31 -1.53 -7.89
CA PHE A 91 9.32 -2.78 -8.63
C PHE A 91 8.16 -3.69 -8.24
N LEU A 92 7.60 -4.37 -9.25
CA LEU A 92 6.79 -5.57 -9.08
C LEU A 92 7.68 -6.80 -9.23
N LEU A 93 7.45 -7.77 -8.35
CA LEU A 93 8.13 -9.06 -8.33
C LEU A 93 7.11 -10.11 -8.73
N LEU A 94 7.36 -10.84 -9.82
CA LEU A 94 6.44 -11.82 -10.38
C LEU A 94 7.11 -13.20 -10.39
N ALA A 95 6.46 -14.19 -9.79
CA ALA A 95 6.93 -15.57 -9.83
C ALA A 95 6.21 -16.34 -10.94
N ASP A 96 6.97 -16.81 -11.91
CA ASP A 96 6.47 -17.65 -13.02
C ASP A 96 6.73 -19.12 -12.70
N SER A 97 5.65 -19.90 -12.59
CA SER A 97 5.71 -21.31 -12.21
C SER A 97 6.16 -22.24 -13.35
N LYS A 98 5.93 -21.85 -14.60
CA LYS A 98 6.27 -22.66 -15.78
C LYS A 98 7.76 -22.54 -16.13
N SER A 99 8.28 -21.32 -16.09
CA SER A 99 9.70 -21.06 -16.38
C SER A 99 10.60 -21.22 -15.15
N SER A 100 10.02 -21.27 -13.93
CA SER A 100 10.74 -21.26 -12.66
C SER A 100 11.61 -20.01 -12.51
N THR A 101 11.09 -18.86 -12.95
CA THR A 101 11.81 -17.56 -12.89
C THR A 101 11.09 -16.56 -11.99
N LEU A 102 11.87 -15.63 -11.46
CA LEU A 102 11.40 -14.40 -10.86
C LEU A 102 11.63 -13.26 -11.86
N GLU A 103 10.57 -12.61 -12.27
CA GLU A 103 10.63 -11.41 -13.10
C GLU A 103 10.50 -10.17 -12.23
N VAL A 104 11.31 -9.14 -12.50
CA VAL A 104 11.31 -7.87 -11.79
C VAL A 104 10.97 -6.76 -12.78
N ILE A 105 9.78 -6.16 -12.61
CA ILE A 105 9.28 -5.09 -13.48
C ILE A 105 9.35 -3.77 -12.76
N LYS A 106 10.04 -2.78 -13.34
CA LYS A 106 10.02 -1.42 -12.80
C LYS A 106 8.67 -0.76 -13.06
N ILE A 107 8.06 -0.24 -12.01
CA ILE A 107 6.81 0.54 -12.08
C ILE A 107 7.14 2.02 -11.91
N SER A 108 6.62 2.84 -12.80
CA SER A 108 6.63 4.29 -12.66
C SER A 108 5.29 4.86 -13.08
N PHE A 109 4.72 5.73 -12.26
CA PHE A 109 3.48 6.43 -12.60
C PHE A 109 3.82 7.73 -13.33
N VAL A 110 3.36 7.83 -14.57
CA VAL A 110 3.43 9.09 -15.32
C VAL A 110 2.19 9.91 -14.96
N ILE A 111 2.41 11.06 -14.38
CA ILE A 111 1.34 12.01 -14.09
C ILE A 111 1.28 12.99 -15.26
N ASP A 112 0.17 13.00 -15.97
CA ASP A 112 -0.11 14.02 -16.97
C ASP A 112 -0.52 15.30 -16.25
N VAL A 113 0.29 16.34 -16.39
CA VAL A 113 0.03 17.65 -15.77
C VAL A 113 -0.55 18.56 -16.83
N ASP A 114 -1.85 18.88 -16.69
CA ASP A 114 -2.47 19.90 -17.54
C ASP A 114 -1.88 21.27 -17.20
N ILE A 115 -1.13 21.82 -18.13
CA ILE A 115 -0.53 23.16 -18.03
C ILE A 115 -1.31 24.20 -18.82
N ALA A 116 -2.44 23.85 -19.42
CA ALA A 116 -3.26 24.78 -20.22
C ALA A 116 -3.77 25.94 -19.34
N GLY A 117 -3.50 27.15 -19.77
CA GLY A 117 -3.93 28.36 -19.05
C GLY A 117 -3.05 28.76 -17.86
N LEU A 118 -2.00 28.00 -17.52
CA LEU A 118 -1.05 28.39 -16.51
C LEU A 118 -0.05 29.44 -17.03
N PRO A 119 0.43 30.37 -16.18
CA PRO A 119 1.46 31.32 -16.58
C PRO A 119 2.74 30.56 -16.92
N PHE A 120 3.33 30.88 -18.06
CA PHE A 120 4.58 30.27 -18.50
C PHE A 120 5.61 31.31 -18.90
N LYS A 121 6.88 30.94 -18.90
CA LYS A 121 7.99 31.77 -19.34
C LYS A 121 8.79 31.01 -20.42
N GLY A 122 8.88 31.60 -21.62
CA GLY A 122 9.62 31.03 -22.75
C GLY A 122 8.74 30.88 -24.00
N PRO A 123 9.30 30.29 -25.08
CA PRO A 123 8.55 30.03 -26.30
C PRO A 123 7.45 29.00 -26.09
N ALA A 124 6.24 29.25 -26.61
CA ALA A 124 5.11 28.34 -26.51
C ALA A 124 5.33 26.96 -27.18
N ASN A 125 6.28 26.89 -28.11
CA ASN A 125 6.65 25.68 -28.86
C ASN A 125 7.99 25.09 -28.41
N ALA A 126 8.42 25.33 -27.18
CA ALA A 126 9.63 24.74 -26.64
C ALA A 126 9.55 23.22 -26.63
N PRO A 127 10.62 22.49 -27.05
CA PRO A 127 10.64 21.03 -27.10
C PRO A 127 10.67 20.37 -25.71
N VAL A 128 10.95 21.14 -24.66
CA VAL A 128 10.98 20.69 -23.25
C VAL A 128 10.28 21.72 -22.39
N VAL A 129 9.40 21.24 -21.54
CA VAL A 129 8.68 22.05 -20.54
C VAL A 129 9.10 21.60 -19.15
N VAL A 130 9.42 22.56 -18.28
CA VAL A 130 9.69 22.32 -16.86
C VAL A 130 8.53 22.90 -16.05
N ALA A 131 7.75 22.05 -15.41
CA ALA A 131 6.72 22.46 -14.48
C ALA A 131 7.31 22.63 -13.08
N VAL A 132 7.07 23.79 -12.46
CA VAL A 132 7.53 24.09 -11.10
C VAL A 132 6.29 24.21 -10.21
N PHE A 133 6.21 23.37 -9.19
CA PHE A 133 5.19 23.45 -8.16
C PHE A 133 5.82 24.16 -6.95
N SER A 134 5.28 25.31 -6.57
CA SER A 134 5.70 26.02 -5.37
C SER A 134 4.51 26.18 -4.44
N ASP A 135 4.72 25.80 -3.17
CA ASP A 135 3.77 26.07 -2.10
C ASP A 135 4.13 27.43 -1.50
N TYR A 136 3.21 28.38 -1.57
CA TYR A 136 3.35 29.68 -0.89
C TYR A 136 2.70 29.55 0.48
N GLN A 137 3.52 29.37 1.51
CA GLN A 137 3.11 29.50 2.90
C GLN A 137 3.13 30.96 3.35
#